data_27b5e49f703dfbca087c7ccbb1a3fecc
#
_entry.id   27b5e49f703dfbca087c7ccbb1a3fecc
#
_cell.length_a   1.000
_cell.length_b   1.000
_cell.length_c   1.000
_cell.angle_alpha   90.00
_cell.angle_beta   90.00
_cell.angle_gamma   90.00
#
_symmetry.space_group_name_H-M   'P 1'
#
loop_
_entity.id
_entity.type
_entity.pdbx_description
1 polymer ?
#
loop_
_entity_poly.entity_id
_entity_poly.type
_entity_poly.pdbx_seq_one_letter_code
_entity_poly.pdbx_strand_id
1 'polypeptide(L)'
;TSGFDNEVARFLFWRNFLDSYSHQHRNGCSCWDLYPLVCAVWALRGDGIKWPLRKDVDPESNDEKSVSFRLECLSKANGIVHAHSHEALSDAMATLGLAALIRKTEPRLWKWALENRSREAVKAAVTKGPVVWISPKFGQARGFLRIAARIPFLGESGNFALMWDLSVDPLIVTKLSDEEIKSRLFARREDLADGEEPLPVYRLAMNTSPFVCASLKVLSPERMDRFGVKPQEILANWERFKELGNVIAGRLAGLMGRRERPAPKDVDFGLYDGGFASGHDVETMARVRGM
;
A
#
# COMPACT_ATOMS: atom_id res chain seq x y z
N THR A 1 13.16 2.28 6.34
CA THR A 1 12.51 3.28 6.30
C THR A 1 11.22 3.39 7.07
N SER A 2 10.13 3.85 6.51
CA SER A 2 8.94 4.24 7.29
C SER A 2 8.40 3.16 8.24
N GLY A 3 8.60 1.88 7.97
CA GLY A 3 8.19 0.80 8.86
C GLY A 3 9.04 0.72 10.13
N PHE A 4 10.32 0.52 9.97
CA PHE A 4 11.23 0.29 11.10
C PHE A 4 11.47 1.55 11.94
N ASP A 5 11.87 2.66 11.31
CA ASP A 5 12.22 3.89 12.02
C ASP A 5 11.05 4.48 12.80
N ASN A 6 9.86 4.46 12.19
CA ASN A 6 8.65 4.93 12.84
C ASN A 6 8.25 4.04 14.03
N GLU A 7 8.45 2.74 13.93
CA GLU A 7 8.16 1.81 15.05
C GLU A 7 9.09 2.07 16.21
N VAL A 8 10.40 2.16 15.95
CA VAL A 8 11.41 2.48 16.98
C VAL A 8 11.11 3.83 17.65
N ALA A 9 10.82 4.87 16.85
CA ALA A 9 10.49 6.20 17.39
C ALA A 9 9.21 6.18 18.24
N ARG A 10 8.18 5.44 17.83
CA ARG A 10 6.93 5.31 18.58
C ARG A 10 7.15 4.60 19.92
N PHE A 11 7.91 3.52 19.96
CA PHE A 11 8.26 2.85 21.21
C PHE A 11 9.13 3.72 22.10
N LEU A 12 10.09 4.47 21.56
CA LEU A 12 10.89 5.41 22.30
C LEU A 12 10.01 6.48 22.98
N PHE A 13 9.07 7.07 22.24
CA PHE A 13 8.15 8.05 22.80
C PHE A 13 7.21 7.43 23.84
N TRP A 14 6.66 6.25 23.56
CA TRP A 14 5.80 5.51 24.48
C TRP A 14 6.47 5.27 25.83
N ARG A 15 7.69 4.72 25.82
CA ARG A 15 8.47 4.42 27.03
C ARG A 15 8.87 5.67 27.83
N ASN A 16 8.90 6.82 27.18
CA ASN A 16 9.21 8.10 27.82
C ASN A 16 7.96 8.96 28.10
N PHE A 17 6.77 8.37 28.08
CA PHE A 17 5.49 9.06 28.31
C PHE A 17 5.24 10.24 27.37
N LEU A 18 5.77 10.17 26.13
CA LEU A 18 5.53 11.12 25.06
C LEU A 18 4.46 10.61 24.12
N ASP A 19 3.78 11.53 23.42
CA ASP A 19 2.81 11.13 22.38
C ASP A 19 3.52 10.45 21.22
N SER A 20 3.24 9.16 21.05
CA SER A 20 3.89 8.29 20.07
C SER A 20 3.52 8.56 18.62
N TYR A 21 2.46 9.33 18.37
CA TYR A 21 1.89 9.50 17.01
C TYR A 21 1.91 10.95 16.51
N SER A 22 1.83 11.93 17.39
CA SER A 22 1.59 13.32 17.01
C SER A 22 2.70 13.94 16.16
N HIS A 23 3.95 13.50 16.31
CA HIS A 23 5.08 13.99 15.51
C HIS A 23 4.87 13.79 13.99
N GLN A 24 4.00 12.85 13.59
CA GLN A 24 3.74 12.55 12.18
C GLN A 24 2.53 13.30 11.61
N HIS A 25 1.64 13.87 12.42
CA HIS A 25 0.40 14.47 11.90
C HIS A 25 -0.05 15.76 12.60
N ARG A 26 0.61 16.23 13.65
CA ARG A 26 0.33 17.55 14.21
C ARG A 26 0.99 18.65 13.39
N ASN A 27 0.49 19.87 13.52
CA ASN A 27 1.07 21.07 12.89
C ASN A 27 1.21 20.96 11.36
N GLY A 28 0.27 20.30 10.69
CA GLY A 28 0.31 20.12 9.25
C GLY A 28 1.34 19.08 8.75
N CYS A 29 2.01 18.36 9.66
CA CYS A 29 2.92 17.27 9.30
C CYS A 29 2.14 16.08 8.73
N SER A 30 2.78 15.33 7.86
CA SER A 30 2.28 14.04 7.37
C SER A 30 3.45 13.13 7.04
N CYS A 31 3.27 11.83 7.24
CA CYS A 31 4.20 10.82 6.76
C CYS A 31 3.78 10.39 5.35
N TRP A 32 4.72 10.39 4.40
CA TRP A 32 4.49 9.94 3.04
C TRP A 32 5.57 8.96 2.61
N ASP A 33 5.18 7.71 2.38
CA ASP A 33 6.08 6.71 1.81
C ASP A 33 6.27 6.98 0.31
N LEU A 34 7.53 7.20 -0.09
CA LEU A 34 7.87 7.49 -1.48
C LEU A 34 7.79 6.24 -2.36
N TYR A 35 7.94 5.03 -1.81
CA TYR A 35 8.09 3.82 -2.59
C TYR A 35 6.89 3.50 -3.50
N PRO A 36 5.62 3.62 -3.06
CA PRO A 36 4.48 3.49 -3.98
C PRO A 36 4.51 4.46 -5.16
N LEU A 37 5.01 5.69 -4.95
CA LEU A 37 5.15 6.66 -6.04
C LEU A 37 6.29 6.26 -7.00
N VAL A 38 7.41 5.75 -6.50
CA VAL A 38 8.49 5.21 -7.35
C VAL A 38 7.97 4.11 -8.26
N CYS A 39 7.19 3.16 -7.70
CA CYS A 39 6.53 2.12 -8.48
C CYS A 39 5.56 2.72 -9.52
N ALA A 40 4.80 3.77 -9.14
CA ALA A 40 3.88 4.44 -10.04
C ALA A 40 4.59 5.16 -11.20
N VAL A 41 5.71 5.82 -10.94
CA VAL A 41 6.53 6.45 -11.98
C VAL A 41 6.99 5.40 -12.98
N TRP A 42 7.53 4.29 -12.52
CA TRP A 42 7.98 3.21 -13.40
C TRP A 42 6.83 2.59 -14.20
N ALA A 43 5.71 2.32 -13.54
CA ALA A 43 4.58 1.67 -14.19
C ALA A 43 3.86 2.56 -15.20
N LEU A 44 3.71 3.85 -14.89
CA LEU A 44 2.85 4.76 -15.64
C LEU A 44 3.61 5.66 -16.63
N ARG A 45 4.87 5.96 -16.37
CA ARG A 45 5.68 6.93 -17.14
C ARG A 45 7.02 6.32 -17.56
N GLY A 46 7.93 6.15 -16.64
CA GLY A 46 9.17 5.39 -16.81
C GLY A 46 10.33 6.10 -17.53
N ASP A 47 10.07 7.10 -18.35
CA ASP A 47 11.07 7.63 -19.29
C ASP A 47 11.99 8.69 -18.68
N GLY A 48 11.58 9.35 -17.61
CA GLY A 48 12.33 10.42 -16.95
C GLY A 48 13.38 9.95 -15.93
N ILE A 49 13.44 8.67 -15.62
CA ILE A 49 14.33 8.07 -14.61
C ILE A 49 15.07 6.89 -15.23
N LYS A 50 16.35 6.75 -14.91
CA LYS A 50 17.14 5.58 -15.29
C LYS A 50 16.83 4.43 -14.33
N TRP A 51 16.37 3.31 -14.88
CA TRP A 51 15.99 2.12 -14.13
C TRP A 51 17.10 1.07 -14.26
N PRO A 52 17.87 0.80 -13.19
CA PRO A 52 18.95 -0.21 -13.24
C PRO A 52 18.35 -1.60 -13.38
N LEU A 53 18.89 -2.42 -14.27
CA LEU A 53 18.48 -3.80 -14.40
C LEU A 53 18.97 -4.61 -13.19
N ARG A 54 18.19 -5.58 -12.76
CA ARG A 54 18.54 -6.44 -11.62
C ARG A 54 19.83 -7.22 -11.87
N LYS A 55 20.06 -7.69 -13.09
CA LYS A 55 21.29 -8.39 -13.50
C LYS A 55 22.55 -7.54 -13.37
N ASP A 56 22.45 -6.22 -13.51
CA ASP A 56 23.60 -5.31 -13.38
C ASP A 56 24.02 -5.11 -11.91
N VAL A 57 23.17 -5.51 -10.99
CA VAL A 57 23.34 -5.35 -9.53
C VAL A 57 23.51 -6.70 -8.82
N ASP A 58 22.87 -7.73 -9.33
CA ASP A 58 22.89 -9.09 -8.86
C ASP A 58 23.12 -10.02 -10.07
N PRO A 59 24.40 -10.33 -10.40
CA PRO A 59 24.75 -11.14 -11.56
C PRO A 59 24.19 -12.57 -11.52
N GLU A 60 23.83 -13.09 -10.34
CA GLU A 60 23.24 -14.41 -10.18
C GLU A 60 21.72 -14.40 -10.45
N SER A 61 21.13 -13.22 -10.65
CA SER A 61 19.71 -13.10 -10.97
C SER A 61 19.42 -13.62 -12.38
N ASN A 62 18.61 -14.64 -12.47
CA ASN A 62 18.12 -15.19 -13.75
C ASN A 62 17.08 -14.29 -14.45
N ASP A 63 16.68 -13.18 -13.83
CA ASP A 63 15.67 -12.25 -14.36
C ASP A 63 16.33 -11.08 -15.08
N GLU A 64 16.67 -11.30 -16.35
CA GLU A 64 17.36 -10.31 -17.19
C GLU A 64 16.60 -9.02 -17.45
N LYS A 65 15.27 -9.03 -17.29
CA LYS A 65 14.39 -7.91 -17.66
C LYS A 65 13.87 -7.12 -16.44
N SER A 66 14.07 -7.66 -15.23
CA SER A 66 13.57 -6.96 -14.05
C SER A 66 14.48 -5.81 -13.63
N VAL A 67 13.83 -4.81 -13.07
CA VAL A 67 14.47 -3.58 -12.59
C VAL A 67 14.75 -3.70 -11.10
N SER A 68 15.86 -3.20 -10.63
CA SER A 68 16.14 -3.05 -9.20
C SER A 68 15.53 -1.76 -8.66
N PHE A 69 14.67 -1.89 -7.64
CA PHE A 69 14.06 -0.77 -6.91
C PHE A 69 14.80 -0.45 -5.61
N ARG A 70 15.97 -1.04 -5.39
CA ARG A 70 16.80 -0.72 -4.23
C ARG A 70 17.27 0.71 -4.33
N LEU A 71 17.24 1.45 -3.21
CA LEU A 71 17.60 2.88 -3.17
C LEU A 71 19.02 3.13 -3.65
N GLU A 72 19.97 2.29 -3.23
CA GLU A 72 21.37 2.39 -3.67
C GLU A 72 21.53 2.23 -5.18
N CYS A 73 20.75 1.33 -5.79
CA CYS A 73 20.81 1.07 -7.23
C CYS A 73 20.19 2.22 -8.03
N LEU A 74 19.03 2.70 -7.61
CA LEU A 74 18.35 3.84 -8.22
C LEU A 74 19.18 5.12 -8.08
N SER A 75 19.77 5.35 -6.91
CA SER A 75 20.64 6.52 -6.66
C SER A 75 21.84 6.49 -7.57
N LYS A 76 22.56 5.38 -7.64
CA LYS A 76 23.75 5.23 -8.51
C LYS A 76 23.39 5.44 -9.98
N ALA A 77 22.31 4.81 -10.46
CA ALA A 77 21.90 4.92 -11.87
C ALA A 77 21.52 6.35 -12.27
N ASN A 78 21.05 7.16 -11.33
CA ASN A 78 20.58 8.52 -11.56
C ASN A 78 21.54 9.61 -11.07
N GLY A 79 22.75 9.26 -10.64
CA GLY A 79 23.76 10.22 -10.18
C GLY A 79 23.40 10.93 -8.87
N ILE A 80 22.56 10.28 -8.03
CA ILE A 80 22.23 10.77 -6.68
C ILE A 80 23.32 10.29 -5.72
N VAL A 81 23.85 11.21 -4.92
CA VAL A 81 24.89 10.89 -3.94
C VAL A 81 24.31 9.96 -2.87
N HIS A 82 24.89 8.78 -2.72
CA HIS A 82 24.56 7.77 -1.72
C HIS A 82 25.83 7.05 -1.30
N ALA A 83 26.68 7.74 -0.52
CA ALA A 83 28.04 7.32 -0.24
C ALA A 83 28.13 6.09 0.67
N HIS A 84 27.21 5.97 1.64
CA HIS A 84 27.20 4.91 2.64
C HIS A 84 25.79 4.33 2.75
N SER A 85 25.52 3.24 2.00
CA SER A 85 24.25 2.50 2.12
C SER A 85 24.10 1.95 3.53
N HIS A 86 22.88 1.98 4.05
CA HIS A 86 22.52 1.58 5.41
C HIS A 86 22.97 2.53 6.54
N GLU A 87 23.52 3.69 6.19
CA GLU A 87 23.69 4.80 7.12
C GLU A 87 22.46 5.71 7.04
N ALA A 88 21.82 5.98 8.19
CA ALA A 88 20.52 6.65 8.25
C ALA A 88 20.48 8.01 7.53
N LEU A 89 21.54 8.85 7.71
CA LEU A 89 21.62 10.14 7.03
C LEU A 89 21.80 9.99 5.51
N SER A 90 22.67 9.06 5.09
CA SER A 90 22.93 8.79 3.67
C SER A 90 21.66 8.29 2.96
N ASP A 91 20.91 7.37 3.58
CA ASP A 91 19.64 6.85 3.06
C ASP A 91 18.57 7.95 2.99
N ALA A 92 18.49 8.82 4.00
CA ALA A 92 17.57 9.95 4.00
C ALA A 92 17.88 10.94 2.88
N MET A 93 19.15 11.30 2.69
CA MET A 93 19.59 12.21 1.61
C MET A 93 19.37 11.60 0.23
N ALA A 94 19.64 10.31 0.05
CA ALA A 94 19.36 9.60 -1.20
C ALA A 94 17.85 9.55 -1.50
N THR A 95 17.01 9.34 -0.49
CA THR A 95 15.55 9.38 -0.62
C THR A 95 15.06 10.78 -1.04
N LEU A 96 15.59 11.85 -0.43
CA LEU A 96 15.30 13.23 -0.83
C LEU A 96 15.77 13.53 -2.26
N GLY A 97 16.95 13.04 -2.64
CA GLY A 97 17.47 13.16 -4.00
C GLY A 97 16.56 12.49 -5.03
N LEU A 98 16.08 11.27 -4.73
CA LEU A 98 15.14 10.56 -5.59
C LEU A 98 13.79 11.28 -5.67
N ALA A 99 13.29 11.80 -4.55
CA ALA A 99 12.07 12.60 -4.52
C ALA A 99 12.19 13.88 -5.37
N ALA A 100 13.31 14.59 -5.27
CA ALA A 100 13.62 15.77 -6.08
C ALA A 100 13.69 15.44 -7.57
N LEU A 101 14.32 14.31 -7.93
CA LEU A 101 14.37 13.82 -9.30
C LEU A 101 12.97 13.55 -9.84
N ILE A 102 12.13 12.79 -9.12
CA ILE A 102 10.74 12.50 -9.53
C ILE A 102 9.95 13.81 -9.70
N ARG A 103 10.07 14.74 -8.76
CA ARG A 103 9.41 16.05 -8.85
C ARG A 103 9.82 16.82 -10.10
N LYS A 104 11.09 16.73 -10.50
CA LYS A 104 11.64 17.41 -11.69
C LYS A 104 11.21 16.74 -12.99
N THR A 105 11.26 15.41 -13.05
CA THR A 105 11.00 14.64 -14.30
C THR A 105 9.52 14.40 -14.53
N GLU A 106 8.76 14.19 -13.46
CA GLU A 106 7.32 13.84 -13.49
C GLU A 106 6.47 14.80 -12.62
N PRO A 107 6.52 16.13 -12.86
CA PRO A 107 5.93 17.13 -11.96
C PRO A 107 4.41 16.99 -11.81
N ARG A 108 3.70 16.53 -12.86
CA ARG A 108 2.26 16.33 -12.81
C ARG A 108 1.89 15.13 -11.93
N LEU A 109 2.63 14.03 -12.07
CA LEU A 109 2.39 12.83 -11.28
C LEU A 109 2.77 13.06 -9.81
N TRP A 110 3.88 13.77 -9.56
CA TRP A 110 4.30 14.21 -8.23
C TRP A 110 3.22 15.03 -7.54
N LYS A 111 2.75 16.11 -8.20
CA LYS A 111 1.72 17.00 -7.65
C LYS A 111 0.45 16.22 -7.34
N TRP A 112 -0.01 15.41 -8.29
CA TRP A 112 -1.21 14.61 -8.12
C TRP A 112 -1.08 13.64 -6.93
N ALA A 113 0.02 12.91 -6.81
CA ALA A 113 0.25 11.95 -5.73
C ALA A 113 0.32 12.64 -4.36
N LEU A 114 0.96 13.81 -4.29
CA LEU A 114 1.04 14.61 -3.07
C LEU A 114 -0.35 15.12 -2.61
N GLU A 115 -1.19 15.55 -3.54
CA GLU A 115 -2.54 16.05 -3.25
C GLU A 115 -3.51 14.92 -2.87
N ASN A 116 -3.31 13.71 -3.40
CA ASN A 116 -4.22 12.58 -3.22
C ASN A 116 -3.73 11.53 -2.18
N ARG A 117 -2.70 11.85 -1.38
CA ARG A 117 -2.12 10.91 -0.42
C ARG A 117 -2.92 10.72 0.86
N SER A 118 -3.86 11.65 1.17
CA SER A 118 -4.60 11.60 2.43
C SER A 118 -5.61 10.45 2.45
N ARG A 119 -5.92 9.98 3.67
CA ARG A 119 -6.95 8.95 3.88
C ARG A 119 -8.28 9.33 3.25
N GLU A 120 -8.68 10.59 3.39
CA GLU A 120 -9.93 11.14 2.87
C GLU A 120 -9.96 11.12 1.34
N ALA A 121 -8.85 11.51 0.70
CA ALA A 121 -8.72 11.47 -0.75
C ALA A 121 -8.76 10.03 -1.28
N VAL A 122 -8.05 9.11 -0.63
CA VAL A 122 -8.07 7.67 -0.98
C VAL A 122 -9.48 7.10 -0.80
N LYS A 123 -10.15 7.39 0.34
CA LYS A 123 -11.53 6.96 0.59
C LYS A 123 -12.48 7.50 -0.49
N ALA A 124 -12.37 8.76 -0.84
CA ALA A 124 -13.17 9.38 -1.90
C ALA A 124 -12.94 8.71 -3.27
N ALA A 125 -11.67 8.39 -3.60
CA ALA A 125 -11.34 7.71 -4.85
C ALA A 125 -12.00 6.33 -4.95
N VAL A 126 -11.83 5.47 -3.93
CA VAL A 126 -12.36 4.09 -3.96
C VAL A 126 -13.89 4.02 -3.84
N THR A 127 -14.53 5.09 -3.37
CA THR A 127 -15.99 5.17 -3.28
C THR A 127 -16.64 5.53 -4.62
N LYS A 128 -15.92 6.21 -5.50
CA LYS A 128 -16.43 6.63 -6.82
C LYS A 128 -16.56 5.48 -7.82
N GLY A 129 -15.81 4.39 -7.64
CA GLY A 129 -15.80 3.25 -8.55
C GLY A 129 -14.44 2.58 -8.65
N PRO A 130 -14.13 1.91 -9.78
CA PRO A 130 -12.85 1.25 -9.99
C PRO A 130 -11.68 2.23 -9.91
N VAL A 131 -10.57 1.74 -9.36
CA VAL A 131 -9.34 2.51 -9.23
C VAL A 131 -8.16 1.74 -9.80
N VAL A 132 -7.18 2.47 -10.33
CA VAL A 132 -5.82 1.96 -10.52
C VAL A 132 -5.11 2.07 -9.18
N TRP A 133 -4.79 0.93 -8.60
CA TRP A 133 -4.05 0.85 -7.35
C TRP A 133 -2.66 0.31 -7.61
N ILE A 134 -1.63 1.09 -7.26
CA ILE A 134 -0.23 0.68 -7.38
C ILE A 134 0.33 0.40 -6.00
N SER A 135 0.91 -0.78 -5.85
CA SER A 135 1.53 -1.23 -4.60
C SER A 135 2.66 -2.22 -4.88
N PRO A 136 3.78 -2.11 -4.17
CA PRO A 136 4.89 -3.06 -4.28
C PRO A 136 4.47 -4.53 -4.13
N LYS A 137 3.44 -4.81 -3.34
CA LYS A 137 2.93 -6.17 -3.09
C LYS A 137 2.35 -6.88 -4.32
N PHE A 138 2.08 -6.17 -5.40
CA PHE A 138 1.52 -6.77 -6.62
C PHE A 138 2.58 -7.27 -7.61
N GLY A 139 3.86 -7.02 -7.30
CA GLY A 139 4.98 -7.49 -8.09
C GLY A 139 5.22 -6.72 -9.40
N GLN A 140 6.47 -6.71 -9.80
CA GLN A 140 6.95 -5.96 -10.96
C GLN A 140 6.38 -6.49 -12.28
N ALA A 141 6.25 -7.82 -12.43
CA ALA A 141 5.74 -8.44 -13.65
C ALA A 141 4.34 -7.91 -14.06
N ARG A 142 3.55 -7.46 -13.08
CA ARG A 142 2.23 -6.86 -13.30
C ARG A 142 2.25 -5.32 -13.20
N GLY A 143 3.41 -4.68 -13.30
CA GLY A 143 3.53 -3.23 -13.16
C GLY A 143 3.21 -2.71 -11.76
N PHE A 144 3.27 -3.54 -10.72
CA PHE A 144 2.81 -3.20 -9.37
C PHE A 144 1.34 -2.77 -9.29
N LEU A 145 0.54 -3.01 -10.32
CA LEU A 145 -0.81 -2.46 -10.45
C LEU A 145 -1.90 -3.52 -10.34
N ARG A 146 -3.06 -3.08 -9.83
CA ARG A 146 -4.35 -3.72 -9.94
C ARG A 146 -5.39 -2.68 -10.32
N ILE A 147 -6.38 -3.10 -11.11
CA ILE A 147 -7.62 -2.34 -11.27
C ILE A 147 -8.62 -2.99 -10.34
N ALA A 148 -9.00 -2.28 -9.29
CA ALA A 148 -9.78 -2.84 -8.21
C ALA A 148 -10.99 -1.98 -7.86
N ALA A 149 -12.06 -2.62 -7.38
CA ALA A 149 -13.25 -1.98 -6.87
C ALA A 149 -13.42 -2.26 -5.38
N ARG A 150 -13.92 -1.28 -4.64
CA ARG A 150 -14.19 -1.43 -3.21
C ARG A 150 -15.38 -2.37 -2.99
N ILE A 151 -15.21 -3.36 -2.11
CA ILE A 151 -16.29 -4.22 -1.64
C ILE A 151 -17.16 -3.39 -0.69
N PRO A 152 -18.49 -3.28 -0.94
CA PRO A 152 -19.39 -2.45 -0.14
C PRO A 152 -19.41 -2.86 1.35
N PHE A 153 -19.66 -1.91 2.23
CA PHE A 153 -19.91 -2.10 3.66
C PHE A 153 -18.81 -2.76 4.50
N LEU A 154 -17.71 -3.22 3.89
CA LEU A 154 -16.60 -3.80 4.63
C LEU A 154 -15.50 -2.75 4.88
N GLY A 155 -15.17 -2.52 6.15
CA GLY A 155 -14.10 -1.60 6.56
C GLY A 155 -14.48 -0.12 6.55
N GLU A 156 -15.75 0.25 6.61
CA GLU A 156 -16.19 1.66 6.53
C GLU A 156 -15.73 2.53 7.69
N SER A 157 -15.68 1.97 8.90
CA SER A 157 -15.24 2.67 10.11
C SER A 157 -13.73 2.61 10.35
N GLY A 158 -12.97 1.87 9.50
CA GLY A 158 -11.56 1.61 9.70
C GLY A 158 -10.64 2.43 8.78
N ASN A 159 -9.35 2.22 8.97
CA ASN A 159 -8.28 2.76 8.12
C ASN A 159 -8.00 1.89 6.88
N PHE A 160 -8.85 0.92 6.59
CA PHE A 160 -8.70 0.04 5.44
C PHE A 160 -10.00 -0.13 4.65
N ALA A 161 -9.86 -0.52 3.40
CA ALA A 161 -10.94 -1.01 2.55
C ALA A 161 -10.58 -2.40 2.01
N LEU A 162 -11.58 -3.26 1.82
CA LEU A 162 -11.42 -4.47 1.04
C LEU A 162 -11.70 -4.17 -0.43
N MET A 163 -10.79 -4.61 -1.28
CA MET A 163 -10.80 -4.33 -2.71
C MET A 163 -10.86 -5.63 -3.48
N TRP A 164 -11.74 -5.71 -4.46
CA TRP A 164 -11.82 -6.79 -5.43
C TRP A 164 -10.97 -6.46 -6.65
N ASP A 165 -10.08 -7.37 -7.07
CA ASP A 165 -9.32 -7.24 -8.33
C ASP A 165 -10.23 -7.56 -9.51
N LEU A 166 -10.51 -6.57 -10.33
CA LEU A 166 -11.39 -6.70 -11.50
C LEU A 166 -10.77 -7.48 -12.66
N SER A 167 -9.53 -7.95 -12.55
CA SER A 167 -8.98 -8.93 -13.51
C SER A 167 -9.61 -10.32 -13.34
N VAL A 168 -10.34 -10.56 -12.25
CA VAL A 168 -11.02 -11.83 -11.96
C VAL A 168 -12.53 -11.62 -11.93
N ASP A 169 -13.25 -12.53 -12.59
CA ASP A 169 -14.72 -12.49 -12.66
C ASP A 169 -15.35 -12.65 -11.26
N PRO A 170 -16.17 -11.69 -10.80
CA PRO A 170 -16.87 -11.77 -9.52
C PRO A 170 -17.77 -12.99 -9.35
N LEU A 171 -18.23 -13.60 -10.43
CA LEU A 171 -19.05 -14.82 -10.41
C LEU A 171 -18.36 -16.00 -9.70
N ILE A 172 -17.02 -15.98 -9.54
CA ILE A 172 -16.31 -17.03 -8.82
C ILE A 172 -16.85 -17.20 -7.39
N VAL A 173 -17.24 -16.10 -6.73
CA VAL A 173 -17.76 -16.17 -5.35
C VAL A 173 -19.07 -16.94 -5.26
N THR A 174 -19.88 -16.94 -6.31
CA THR A 174 -21.17 -17.68 -6.31
C THR A 174 -20.96 -19.19 -6.50
N LYS A 175 -19.79 -19.61 -6.97
CA LYS A 175 -19.47 -21.02 -7.27
C LYS A 175 -18.70 -21.72 -6.14
N LEU A 176 -18.15 -20.96 -5.20
CA LEU A 176 -17.37 -21.49 -4.08
C LEU A 176 -18.25 -21.70 -2.85
N SER A 177 -17.97 -22.74 -2.07
CA SER A 177 -18.54 -22.92 -0.72
C SER A 177 -17.94 -21.88 0.25
N ASP A 178 -18.53 -21.76 1.44
CA ASP A 178 -18.00 -20.84 2.46
C ASP A 178 -16.65 -21.30 3.00
N GLU A 179 -16.42 -22.63 3.07
CA GLU A 179 -15.13 -23.22 3.44
C GLU A 179 -14.05 -22.89 2.42
N GLU A 180 -14.35 -23.00 1.12
CA GLU A 180 -13.43 -22.65 0.04
C GLU A 180 -13.12 -21.13 0.02
N ILE A 181 -14.13 -20.29 0.24
CA ILE A 181 -13.91 -18.84 0.39
C ILE A 181 -12.99 -18.57 1.58
N LYS A 182 -13.25 -19.20 2.73
CA LYS A 182 -12.46 -19.01 3.96
C LYS A 182 -11.00 -19.47 3.77
N SER A 183 -10.76 -20.61 3.12
CA SER A 183 -9.43 -21.14 2.87
C SER A 183 -8.62 -20.26 1.90
N ARG A 184 -9.29 -19.66 0.90
CA ARG A 184 -8.65 -18.83 -0.15
C ARG A 184 -8.57 -17.35 0.19
N LEU A 185 -9.32 -16.89 1.21
CA LEU A 185 -9.34 -15.49 1.62
C LEU A 185 -8.02 -15.12 2.29
N PHE A 186 -7.26 -14.24 1.68
CA PHE A 186 -5.91 -13.83 2.10
C PHE A 186 -4.86 -14.95 2.15
N ALA A 187 -5.14 -16.11 1.56
CA ALA A 187 -4.18 -17.18 1.42
C ALA A 187 -3.03 -16.77 0.47
N ARG A 188 -1.83 -17.32 0.70
CA ARG A 188 -0.75 -17.26 -0.27
C ARG A 188 -0.93 -18.39 -1.28
N ARG A 189 -0.43 -18.20 -2.51
CA ARG A 189 -0.51 -19.25 -3.53
C ARG A 189 0.17 -20.56 -3.10
N GLU A 190 1.26 -20.43 -2.36
CA GLU A 190 2.04 -21.56 -1.82
C GLU A 190 1.31 -22.38 -0.75
N ASP A 191 0.29 -21.78 -0.10
CA ASP A 191 -0.50 -22.43 0.95
C ASP A 191 -1.75 -23.15 0.38
N LEU A 192 -1.97 -23.06 -0.94
CA LEU A 192 -3.14 -23.63 -1.61
C LEU A 192 -2.77 -24.86 -2.44
N ALA A 193 -3.73 -25.76 -2.63
CA ALA A 193 -3.58 -26.94 -3.47
C ALA A 193 -3.33 -26.56 -4.95
N ASP A 194 -2.80 -27.54 -5.72
CA ASP A 194 -2.59 -27.36 -7.15
C ASP A 194 -3.91 -27.05 -7.87
N GLY A 195 -3.88 -26.02 -8.70
CA GLY A 195 -5.07 -25.53 -9.43
C GLY A 195 -5.98 -24.60 -8.65
N GLU A 196 -5.75 -24.41 -7.35
CA GLU A 196 -6.47 -23.40 -6.58
C GLU A 196 -5.78 -22.05 -6.64
N GLU A 197 -6.56 -20.96 -6.64
CA GLU A 197 -6.05 -19.59 -6.62
C GLU A 197 -6.59 -18.84 -5.39
N PRO A 198 -5.79 -17.93 -4.80
CA PRO A 198 -6.29 -17.04 -3.76
C PRO A 198 -7.50 -16.24 -4.24
N LEU A 199 -8.41 -15.92 -3.35
CA LEU A 199 -9.46 -14.96 -3.69
C LEU A 199 -8.86 -13.60 -4.07
N PRO A 200 -9.37 -12.94 -5.11
CA PRO A 200 -8.86 -11.66 -5.60
C PRO A 200 -9.29 -10.50 -4.69
N VAL A 201 -9.20 -10.71 -3.38
CA VAL A 201 -9.57 -9.76 -2.34
C VAL A 201 -8.32 -9.24 -1.64
N TYR A 202 -8.13 -7.94 -1.67
CA TYR A 202 -6.95 -7.29 -1.11
C TYR A 202 -7.33 -6.22 -0.09
N ARG A 203 -6.56 -6.12 0.97
CA ARG A 203 -6.70 -5.07 1.97
C ARG A 203 -5.90 -3.84 1.56
N LEU A 204 -6.60 -2.72 1.34
CA LEU A 204 -6.03 -1.40 1.10
C LEU A 204 -5.98 -0.63 2.43
N ALA A 205 -4.80 -0.33 2.93
CA ALA A 205 -4.61 0.58 4.05
C ALA A 205 -4.66 2.02 3.54
N MET A 206 -5.74 2.74 3.85
CA MET A 206 -5.99 4.08 3.30
C MET A 206 -5.16 5.19 3.97
N ASN A 207 -4.66 4.94 5.18
CA ASN A 207 -3.87 5.87 5.99
C ASN A 207 -2.36 5.73 5.81
N THR A 208 -1.89 4.92 4.85
CA THR A 208 -0.46 4.71 4.56
C THR A 208 -0.01 5.43 3.28
N SER A 209 -0.78 6.42 2.84
CA SER A 209 -0.52 7.18 1.61
C SER A 209 -0.34 6.29 0.36
N PRO A 210 -1.24 5.32 0.11
CA PRO A 210 -1.13 4.44 -1.03
C PRO A 210 -1.34 5.22 -2.34
N PHE A 211 -0.76 4.74 -3.44
CA PHE A 211 -1.03 5.30 -4.76
C PHE A 211 -2.33 4.69 -5.32
N VAL A 212 -3.42 5.47 -5.31
CA VAL A 212 -4.75 5.06 -5.76
C VAL A 212 -5.36 6.14 -6.66
N CYS A 213 -5.59 5.83 -7.93
CA CYS A 213 -6.14 6.77 -8.91
C CYS A 213 -7.50 6.30 -9.43
N ALA A 214 -8.53 7.12 -9.29
CA ALA A 214 -9.89 6.82 -9.79
C ALA A 214 -10.02 6.94 -11.32
N SER A 215 -9.01 7.45 -12.01
CA SER A 215 -9.02 7.56 -13.47
C SER A 215 -8.22 6.43 -14.12
N LEU A 216 -8.89 5.54 -14.84
CA LEU A 216 -8.21 4.50 -15.63
C LEU A 216 -7.39 5.09 -16.80
N LYS A 217 -7.66 6.33 -17.20
CA LYS A 217 -6.90 7.05 -18.25
C LYS A 217 -5.45 7.35 -17.84
N VAL A 218 -5.07 7.12 -16.59
CA VAL A 218 -3.67 7.22 -16.14
C VAL A 218 -2.79 6.14 -16.79
N LEU A 219 -3.37 5.02 -17.21
CA LEU A 219 -2.73 3.94 -17.97
C LEU A 219 -2.87 4.22 -19.48
N SER A 220 -1.75 4.34 -20.18
CA SER A 220 -1.77 4.36 -21.65
C SER A 220 -2.04 2.97 -22.21
N PRO A 221 -2.51 2.86 -23.48
CA PRO A 221 -2.71 1.56 -24.13
C PRO A 221 -1.45 0.67 -24.09
N GLU A 222 -0.27 1.24 -24.34
CA GLU A 222 1.02 0.52 -24.33
C GLU A 222 1.34 -0.04 -22.93
N ARG A 223 0.97 0.69 -21.87
CA ARG A 223 1.16 0.23 -20.50
C ARG A 223 0.14 -0.84 -20.11
N MET A 224 -1.10 -0.73 -20.62
CA MET A 224 -2.10 -1.77 -20.44
C MET A 224 -1.65 -3.08 -21.10
N ASP A 225 -1.18 -3.02 -22.33
CA ASP A 225 -0.67 -4.19 -23.06
C ASP A 225 0.55 -4.79 -22.34
N ARG A 226 1.53 -3.97 -22.01
CA ARG A 226 2.75 -4.40 -21.29
C ARG A 226 2.46 -5.18 -20.02
N PHE A 227 1.45 -4.80 -19.26
CA PHE A 227 1.12 -5.40 -17.97
C PHE A 227 -0.06 -6.35 -18.01
N GLY A 228 -0.52 -6.71 -19.22
CA GLY A 228 -1.61 -7.66 -19.44
C GLY A 228 -2.97 -7.17 -18.91
N VAL A 229 -3.19 -5.84 -18.89
CA VAL A 229 -4.49 -5.26 -18.52
C VAL A 229 -5.41 -5.34 -19.72
N LYS A 230 -6.55 -6.00 -19.56
CA LYS A 230 -7.54 -6.20 -20.60
C LYS A 230 -8.78 -5.33 -20.33
N PRO A 231 -8.91 -4.15 -20.95
CA PRO A 231 -9.97 -3.19 -20.63
C PRO A 231 -11.38 -3.75 -20.74
N GLN A 232 -11.65 -4.59 -21.76
CA GLN A 232 -12.96 -5.19 -21.99
C GLN A 232 -13.33 -6.17 -20.84
N GLU A 233 -12.38 -7.00 -20.40
CA GLU A 233 -12.59 -7.91 -19.26
C GLU A 233 -12.82 -7.13 -17.97
N ILE A 234 -12.02 -6.08 -17.72
CA ILE A 234 -12.19 -5.19 -16.56
C ILE A 234 -13.59 -4.56 -16.55
N LEU A 235 -14.04 -4.05 -17.69
CA LEU A 235 -15.36 -3.43 -17.80
C LEU A 235 -16.48 -4.46 -17.56
N ALA A 236 -16.42 -5.62 -18.18
CA ALA A 236 -17.40 -6.68 -17.99
C ALA A 236 -17.45 -7.14 -16.51
N ASN A 237 -16.29 -7.32 -15.89
CA ASN A 237 -16.20 -7.70 -14.49
C ASN A 237 -16.68 -6.58 -13.54
N TRP A 238 -16.48 -5.31 -13.91
CA TRP A 238 -17.05 -4.19 -13.16
C TRP A 238 -18.58 -4.17 -13.21
N GLU A 239 -19.19 -4.39 -14.37
CA GLU A 239 -20.66 -4.48 -14.47
C GLU A 239 -21.21 -5.60 -13.57
N ARG A 240 -20.61 -6.80 -13.63
CA ARG A 240 -20.98 -7.92 -12.77
C ARG A 240 -20.74 -7.61 -11.28
N PHE A 241 -19.64 -6.94 -10.96
CA PHE A 241 -19.33 -6.56 -9.58
C PHE A 241 -20.35 -5.59 -9.01
N LYS A 242 -20.91 -4.68 -9.79
CA LYS A 242 -22.00 -3.80 -9.34
C LYS A 242 -23.24 -4.58 -8.89
N GLU A 243 -23.54 -5.67 -9.58
CA GLU A 243 -24.68 -6.54 -9.25
C GLU A 243 -24.38 -7.45 -8.04
N LEU A 244 -23.16 -8.01 -7.99
CA LEU A 244 -22.77 -9.01 -6.99
C LEU A 244 -22.09 -8.43 -5.75
N GLY A 245 -21.73 -7.15 -5.73
CA GLY A 245 -20.93 -6.56 -4.67
C GLY A 245 -21.52 -6.73 -3.28
N ASN A 246 -22.85 -6.63 -3.14
CA ASN A 246 -23.53 -6.84 -1.87
C ASN A 246 -23.53 -8.32 -1.46
N VAL A 247 -23.65 -9.26 -2.41
CA VAL A 247 -23.55 -10.70 -2.16
C VAL A 247 -22.13 -11.04 -1.70
N ILE A 248 -21.11 -10.53 -2.38
CA ILE A 248 -19.70 -10.69 -2.00
C ILE A 248 -19.48 -10.15 -0.59
N ALA A 249 -19.95 -8.93 -0.31
CA ALA A 249 -19.84 -8.30 1.00
C ALA A 249 -20.49 -9.13 2.11
N GLY A 250 -21.70 -9.63 1.89
CA GLY A 250 -22.43 -10.46 2.85
C GLY A 250 -21.71 -11.77 3.17
N ARG A 251 -21.22 -12.48 2.14
CA ARG A 251 -20.46 -13.72 2.32
C ARG A 251 -19.15 -13.49 3.08
N LEU A 252 -18.38 -12.46 2.70
CA LEU A 252 -17.11 -12.14 3.36
C LEU A 252 -17.32 -11.66 4.80
N ALA A 253 -18.36 -10.87 5.08
CA ALA A 253 -18.66 -10.40 6.43
C ALA A 253 -18.94 -11.55 7.40
N GLY A 254 -19.68 -12.58 6.94
CA GLY A 254 -19.96 -13.78 7.74
C GLY A 254 -18.70 -14.60 8.07
N LEU A 255 -17.71 -14.56 7.20
CA LEU A 255 -16.47 -15.34 7.34
C LEU A 255 -15.34 -14.57 8.06
N MET A 256 -15.36 -13.25 8.00
CA MET A 256 -14.42 -12.37 8.68
C MET A 256 -14.88 -12.10 10.13
N GLY A 257 -14.89 -13.12 10.99
CA GLY A 257 -15.24 -12.97 12.40
C GLY A 257 -14.52 -11.78 13.06
N ARG A 258 -15.15 -11.15 14.07
CA ARG A 258 -14.49 -10.13 14.90
C ARG A 258 -13.25 -10.78 15.54
N ARG A 259 -12.06 -10.31 15.17
CA ARG A 259 -10.85 -10.61 15.94
C ARG A 259 -11.02 -9.93 17.29
N GLU A 260 -11.27 -10.71 18.33
CA GLU A 260 -11.06 -10.25 19.69
C GLU A 260 -9.58 -9.90 19.83
N ARG A 261 -9.29 -8.67 20.24
CA ARG A 261 -7.92 -8.28 20.59
C ARG A 261 -7.69 -8.76 22.02
N PRO A 262 -6.77 -9.71 22.26
CA PRO A 262 -6.41 -10.06 23.61
C PRO A 262 -5.85 -8.83 24.34
N ALA A 263 -6.04 -8.76 25.65
CA ALA A 263 -5.42 -7.72 26.45
C ALA A 263 -3.88 -7.76 26.25
N PRO A 264 -3.22 -6.59 26.19
CA PRO A 264 -1.78 -6.54 25.98
C PRO A 264 -1.07 -7.32 27.09
N LYS A 265 -0.13 -8.19 26.70
CA LYS A 265 0.64 -9.03 27.64
C LYS A 265 1.70 -8.25 28.40
N ASP A 266 2.08 -7.11 27.87
CA ASP A 266 3.17 -6.25 28.36
C ASP A 266 2.81 -4.79 28.10
N VAL A 267 3.38 -3.87 28.87
CA VAL A 267 3.18 -2.42 28.74
C VAL A 267 3.56 -1.93 27.34
N ASP A 268 4.63 -2.45 26.77
CA ASP A 268 5.08 -2.06 25.43
C ASP A 268 4.05 -2.43 24.33
N PHE A 269 3.37 -3.56 24.46
CA PHE A 269 2.30 -3.94 23.53
C PHE A 269 1.07 -3.03 23.64
N GLY A 270 0.90 -2.33 24.76
CA GLY A 270 -0.14 -1.32 24.94
C GLY A 270 -0.09 -0.20 23.89
N LEU A 271 1.08 0.06 23.29
CA LEU A 271 1.23 1.04 22.20
C LEU A 271 0.29 0.74 21.00
N TYR A 272 0.12 -0.54 20.63
CA TYR A 272 -0.70 -0.94 19.46
C TYR A 272 -2.01 -1.63 19.85
N ASP A 273 -2.02 -2.32 20.97
CA ASP A 273 -3.18 -3.11 21.44
C ASP A 273 -4.02 -2.36 22.46
N GLY A 274 -3.48 -1.28 23.07
CA GLY A 274 -4.20 -0.35 23.94
C GLY A 274 -5.03 0.68 23.17
N GLY A 275 -5.84 1.45 23.89
CA GLY A 275 -6.49 2.65 23.37
C GLY A 275 -5.51 3.83 23.26
N PHE A 276 -5.94 4.92 22.63
CA PHE A 276 -5.21 6.18 22.72
C PHE A 276 -5.30 6.74 24.14
N ALA A 277 -4.22 7.41 24.58
CA ALA A 277 -4.17 8.07 25.87
C ALA A 277 -5.34 9.07 26.03
N SER A 278 -6.07 8.97 27.14
CA SER A 278 -7.11 9.92 27.50
C SER A 278 -6.51 11.26 27.95
N GLY A 279 -7.32 12.30 28.09
CA GLY A 279 -6.85 13.58 28.65
C GLY A 279 -6.18 13.42 30.03
N HIS A 280 -6.74 12.57 30.89
CA HIS A 280 -6.19 12.27 32.20
C HIS A 280 -4.83 11.54 32.11
N ASP A 281 -4.70 10.59 31.16
CA ASP A 281 -3.42 9.90 30.91
C ASP A 281 -2.34 10.88 30.46
N VAL A 282 -2.68 11.82 29.55
CA VAL A 282 -1.76 12.86 29.06
C VAL A 282 -1.28 13.77 30.20
N GLU A 283 -2.17 14.20 31.12
CA GLU A 283 -1.82 14.97 32.29
C GLU A 283 -0.90 14.18 33.25
N THR A 284 -1.22 12.92 33.48
CA THR A 284 -0.43 12.03 34.32
C THR A 284 0.96 11.81 33.72
N MET A 285 1.05 11.56 32.43
CA MET A 285 2.32 11.43 31.69
C MET A 285 3.17 12.71 31.81
N ALA A 286 2.53 13.90 31.68
CA ALA A 286 3.23 15.18 31.84
C ALA A 286 3.77 15.36 33.23
N ARG A 287 3.00 15.02 34.28
CA ARG A 287 3.42 15.07 35.67
C ARG A 287 4.61 14.15 35.95
N VAL A 288 4.57 12.91 35.47
CA VAL A 288 5.67 11.94 35.64
C VAL A 288 6.97 12.42 35.01
N ARG A 289 6.88 13.05 33.81
CA ARG A 289 8.08 13.62 33.17
C ARG A 289 8.65 14.84 33.86
N GLY A 290 7.86 15.55 34.65
CA GLY A 290 8.31 16.71 35.43
C GLY A 290 8.90 16.37 36.83
N MET A 291 8.84 15.10 37.20
CA MET A 291 9.47 14.57 38.44
C MET A 291 10.92 14.20 38.20
#